data_634d8023a2109adca90975155f5b0d2b
#
_entry.id   634d8023a2109adca90975155f5b0d2b
#
_cell.length_a   1.000
_cell.length_b   1.000
_cell.length_c   1.000
_cell.angle_alpha   90.00
_cell.angle_beta   90.00
_cell.angle_gamma   90.00
#
_symmetry.space_group_name_H-M   'P 1'
#
loop_
_entity.id
_entity.type
_entity.pdbx_description
1 polymer ?
#
loop_
_entity_poly.entity_id
_entity_poly.type
_entity_poly.pdbx_seq_one_letter_code
_entity_poly.pdbx_strand_id
1 'polypeptide(L)'
;MIKDNQPHLISVIVPVYNVEKYLRQCLDSIINQTYRNLEIILVDDGSTDSSGIICDEYAQIDARIKVIHKENGGLSSARNAGLDVCTSGGDFIAFVDSDDWLEPDMYETLHDKMIKYKADIVNCGYYREYKKYREKCAIGQDSVYMGADVVEKSYSSPYVCYAVWFKLYRKALFDEVRFPVGKNYEDMAIFFSVFEKAEKVLIISECLYHYRQRKSGIMAEKFNEKQLDIIYICREHLNYVGKKYPKSLDVAKKKKISSEKYILNAILISGSNNSHLVTELRCEIRIKLKFILCTDLFGLYEKIILLLVTSNLWLYRKLLMMKRKSVKFDFFE
;
A
#
# COMPACT_ATOMS: atom_id res chain seq x y z
N MET A 1 16.05 5.69 23.60
CA MET A 1 16.83 6.94 23.34
C MET A 1 17.77 6.63 22.18
N ILE A 2 17.66 7.36 21.08
CA ILE A 2 18.54 7.23 19.91
C ILE A 2 19.91 7.75 20.31
N LYS A 3 20.97 6.97 20.04
CA LYS A 3 22.35 7.40 20.25
C LYS A 3 22.70 8.42 19.14
N ASP A 4 22.77 9.69 19.46
CA ASP A 4 22.89 10.81 18.50
C ASP A 4 24.20 10.85 17.67
N ASN A 5 25.12 9.87 17.77
CA ASN A 5 26.45 9.93 17.15
C ASN A 5 26.86 8.70 16.31
N GLN A 6 25.95 7.77 16.01
CA GLN A 6 26.26 6.69 15.07
C GLN A 6 25.23 6.68 13.94
N PRO A 7 25.64 6.37 12.69
CA PRO A 7 24.71 6.26 11.59
C PRO A 7 23.70 5.14 11.90
N HIS A 8 22.41 5.48 11.87
CA HIS A 8 21.31 4.54 12.13
C HIS A 8 21.22 3.50 11.01
N LEU A 9 21.02 2.24 11.36
CA LEU A 9 20.83 1.19 10.38
C LEU A 9 19.40 1.17 9.86
N ILE A 10 19.24 1.18 8.52
CA ILE A 10 17.97 1.00 7.83
C ILE A 10 17.93 -0.40 7.24
N SER A 11 17.00 -1.24 7.68
CA SER A 11 16.74 -2.55 7.08
C SER A 11 15.70 -2.40 5.97
N VAL A 12 16.12 -2.64 4.72
CA VAL A 12 15.28 -2.54 3.52
C VAL A 12 14.81 -3.93 3.13
N ILE A 13 13.53 -4.20 3.28
CA ILE A 13 12.91 -5.51 2.99
C ILE A 13 12.31 -5.48 1.59
N VAL A 14 12.74 -6.38 0.72
CA VAL A 14 12.31 -6.50 -0.67
C VAL A 14 11.72 -7.90 -0.91
N PRO A 15 10.39 -8.05 -0.91
CA PRO A 15 9.76 -9.31 -1.30
C PRO A 15 9.89 -9.50 -2.81
N VAL A 16 10.34 -10.68 -3.24
CA VAL A 16 10.61 -11.00 -4.65
C VAL A 16 9.80 -12.22 -5.05
N TYR A 17 9.02 -12.11 -6.14
CA TYR A 17 8.31 -13.24 -6.74
C TYR A 17 8.00 -13.00 -8.21
N ASN A 18 8.68 -13.73 -9.11
CA ASN A 18 8.46 -13.69 -10.57
C ASN A 18 8.49 -12.27 -11.17
N VAL A 19 9.57 -11.53 -10.93
CA VAL A 19 9.79 -10.13 -11.33
C VAL A 19 11.11 -9.90 -12.07
N GLU A 20 11.69 -10.92 -12.71
CA GLU A 20 13.01 -10.87 -13.35
C GLU A 20 13.20 -9.67 -14.28
N LYS A 21 12.14 -9.20 -14.97
CA LYS A 21 12.17 -8.06 -15.89
C LYS A 21 12.45 -6.72 -15.21
N TYR A 22 12.14 -6.58 -13.93
CA TYR A 22 12.15 -5.30 -13.20
C TYR A 22 13.15 -5.28 -12.06
N LEU A 23 13.49 -6.47 -11.52
CA LEU A 23 14.23 -6.63 -10.29
C LEU A 23 15.59 -5.91 -10.32
N ARG A 24 16.33 -5.97 -11.42
CA ARG A 24 17.63 -5.30 -11.52
C ARG A 24 17.53 -3.78 -11.34
N GLN A 25 16.54 -3.13 -11.96
CA GLN A 25 16.32 -1.69 -11.77
C GLN A 25 15.97 -1.35 -10.31
N CYS A 26 15.16 -2.18 -9.67
CA CYS A 26 14.83 -2.03 -8.25
C CYS A 26 16.10 -2.11 -7.40
N LEU A 27 16.87 -3.19 -7.53
CA LEU A 27 18.09 -3.42 -6.74
C LEU A 27 19.16 -2.36 -7.00
N ASP A 28 19.38 -1.95 -8.25
CA ASP A 28 20.28 -0.87 -8.59
C ASP A 28 19.91 0.42 -7.89
N SER A 29 18.61 0.74 -7.80
CA SER A 29 18.15 1.95 -7.10
C SER A 29 18.38 1.90 -5.59
N ILE A 30 18.37 0.71 -4.98
CA ILE A 30 18.61 0.51 -3.55
C ILE A 30 20.09 0.53 -3.22
N ILE A 31 20.93 -0.20 -3.97
CA ILE A 31 22.39 -0.27 -3.68
C ILE A 31 23.10 1.06 -3.94
N ASN A 32 22.55 1.88 -4.84
CA ASN A 32 23.10 3.20 -5.19
C ASN A 32 22.53 4.36 -4.37
N GLN A 33 21.75 4.10 -3.31
CA GLN A 33 21.28 5.16 -2.41
C GLN A 33 22.44 5.95 -1.82
N THR A 34 22.27 7.28 -1.64
CA THR A 34 23.24 8.15 -0.99
C THR A 34 23.47 7.77 0.46
N TYR A 35 22.41 7.36 1.16
CA TYR A 35 22.50 6.79 2.51
C TYR A 35 23.13 5.39 2.47
N ARG A 36 24.28 5.20 3.11
CA ARG A 36 25.08 3.97 2.97
C ARG A 36 24.87 2.91 4.02
N ASN A 37 24.40 3.29 5.23
CA ASN A 37 24.22 2.33 6.32
C ASN A 37 22.89 1.55 6.17
N LEU A 38 22.85 0.70 5.15
CA LEU A 38 21.71 -0.14 4.80
C LEU A 38 22.03 -1.62 5.07
N GLU A 39 21.01 -2.34 5.50
CA GLU A 39 20.88 -3.80 5.42
C GLU A 39 19.77 -4.10 4.40
N ILE A 40 20.07 -4.82 3.33
CA ILE A 40 19.13 -5.09 2.25
C ILE A 40 18.74 -6.57 2.30
N ILE A 41 17.46 -6.84 2.56
CA ILE A 41 16.96 -8.20 2.77
C ILE A 41 16.06 -8.56 1.60
N LEU A 42 16.57 -9.39 0.68
CA LEU A 42 15.84 -9.90 -0.46
C LEU A 42 15.17 -11.22 -0.05
N VAL A 43 13.86 -11.28 -0.15
CA VAL A 43 13.11 -12.50 0.18
C VAL A 43 12.49 -13.05 -1.10
N ASP A 44 13.16 -14.02 -1.71
CA ASP A 44 12.65 -14.78 -2.84
C ASP A 44 11.60 -15.78 -2.36
N ASP A 45 10.35 -15.48 -2.63
CA ASP A 45 9.17 -16.24 -2.21
C ASP A 45 8.86 -17.40 -3.19
N GLY A 46 9.89 -18.15 -3.57
CA GLY A 46 9.78 -19.32 -4.45
C GLY A 46 9.54 -18.93 -5.90
N SER A 47 10.31 -17.97 -6.43
CA SER A 47 10.24 -17.59 -7.85
C SER A 47 10.58 -18.77 -8.78
N THR A 48 9.88 -18.83 -9.89
CA THR A 48 10.07 -19.84 -10.95
C THR A 48 10.76 -19.29 -12.20
N ASP A 49 10.95 -17.97 -12.25
CA ASP A 49 11.75 -17.26 -13.25
C ASP A 49 13.18 -17.01 -12.75
N SER A 50 13.94 -16.16 -13.40
CA SER A 50 15.33 -15.85 -13.00
C SER A 50 15.45 -14.94 -11.77
N SER A 51 14.36 -14.58 -11.09
CA SER A 51 14.40 -13.61 -9.98
C SER A 51 15.29 -14.08 -8.83
N GLY A 52 15.23 -15.37 -8.43
CA GLY A 52 16.07 -15.95 -7.38
C GLY A 52 17.57 -15.88 -7.74
N ILE A 53 17.92 -16.19 -8.99
CA ILE A 53 19.29 -16.10 -9.50
C ILE A 53 19.80 -14.64 -9.45
N ILE A 54 18.96 -13.69 -9.84
CA ILE A 54 19.29 -12.25 -9.77
C ILE A 54 19.56 -11.83 -8.32
N CYS A 55 18.78 -12.31 -7.34
CA CYS A 55 19.04 -12.01 -5.93
C CYS A 55 20.43 -12.49 -5.50
N ASP A 56 20.83 -13.71 -5.89
CA ASP A 56 22.16 -14.26 -5.57
C ASP A 56 23.29 -13.51 -6.24
N GLU A 57 23.12 -13.10 -7.49
CA GLU A 57 24.09 -12.26 -8.21
C GLU A 57 24.35 -10.94 -7.47
N TYR A 58 23.29 -10.27 -7.01
CA TYR A 58 23.42 -9.01 -6.27
C TYR A 58 24.05 -9.20 -4.89
N ALA A 59 23.78 -10.30 -4.20
CA ALA A 59 24.44 -10.61 -2.93
C ALA A 59 25.96 -10.86 -3.08
N GLN A 60 26.43 -11.27 -4.26
CA GLN A 60 27.86 -11.42 -4.54
C GLN A 60 28.56 -10.09 -4.77
N ILE A 61 27.87 -9.05 -5.23
CA ILE A 61 28.47 -7.75 -5.55
C ILE A 61 28.30 -6.71 -4.43
N ASP A 62 27.35 -6.91 -3.50
CA ASP A 62 27.12 -5.97 -2.38
C ASP A 62 26.93 -6.72 -1.07
N ALA A 63 27.91 -6.62 -0.17
CA ALA A 63 27.94 -7.32 1.13
C ALA A 63 26.81 -6.88 2.10
N ARG A 64 26.07 -5.79 1.80
CA ARG A 64 24.91 -5.36 2.58
C ARG A 64 23.67 -6.20 2.29
N ILE A 65 23.70 -7.02 1.23
CA ILE A 65 22.55 -7.82 0.78
C ILE A 65 22.57 -9.18 1.49
N LYS A 66 21.41 -9.54 2.02
CA LYS A 66 21.07 -10.88 2.54
C LYS A 66 19.95 -11.46 1.70
N VAL A 67 20.09 -12.68 1.22
CA VAL A 67 19.04 -13.38 0.44
C VAL A 67 18.42 -14.48 1.29
N ILE A 68 17.09 -14.57 1.21
CA ILE A 68 16.30 -15.66 1.78
C ILE A 68 15.52 -16.30 0.66
N HIS A 69 15.79 -17.57 0.36
CA HIS A 69 14.94 -18.38 -0.50
C HIS A 69 13.96 -19.19 0.33
N LYS A 70 12.68 -19.14 -0.01
CA LYS A 70 11.64 -19.88 0.71
C LYS A 70 10.57 -20.41 -0.26
N GLU A 71 9.81 -21.39 0.17
CA GLU A 71 8.61 -21.81 -0.57
C GLU A 71 7.60 -20.66 -0.63
N ASN A 72 6.86 -20.58 -1.75
CA ASN A 72 5.88 -19.52 -1.96
C ASN A 72 4.80 -19.51 -0.86
N GLY A 73 4.75 -18.43 -0.12
CA GLY A 73 3.75 -18.18 0.94
C GLY A 73 3.00 -16.87 0.73
N GLY A 74 3.29 -16.14 -0.35
CA GLY A 74 2.70 -14.86 -0.71
C GLY A 74 3.37 -13.66 -0.03
N LEU A 75 2.98 -12.46 -0.47
CA LEU A 75 3.60 -11.19 -0.13
C LEU A 75 3.75 -10.95 1.39
N SER A 76 2.69 -11.25 2.16
CA SER A 76 2.72 -11.16 3.63
C SER A 76 3.79 -12.06 4.24
N SER A 77 3.89 -13.30 3.75
CA SER A 77 4.87 -14.28 4.23
C SER A 77 6.30 -13.83 3.93
N ALA A 78 6.54 -13.28 2.73
CA ALA A 78 7.84 -12.75 2.34
C ALA A 78 8.24 -11.54 3.20
N ARG A 79 7.34 -10.56 3.40
CA ARG A 79 7.63 -9.40 4.26
C ARG A 79 7.89 -9.82 5.72
N ASN A 80 7.12 -10.78 6.25
CA ASN A 80 7.34 -11.30 7.60
C ASN A 80 8.70 -12.00 7.74
N ALA A 81 9.10 -12.83 6.78
CA ALA A 81 10.41 -13.45 6.77
C ALA A 81 11.53 -12.41 6.77
N GLY A 82 11.37 -11.31 6.03
CA GLY A 82 12.29 -10.17 6.08
C GLY A 82 12.34 -9.51 7.46
N LEU A 83 11.18 -9.28 8.08
CA LEU A 83 11.11 -8.71 9.45
C LEU A 83 11.81 -9.61 10.50
N ASP A 84 11.71 -10.92 10.36
CA ASP A 84 12.25 -11.88 11.32
C ASP A 84 13.79 -11.95 11.31
N VAL A 85 14.43 -11.57 10.19
CA VAL A 85 15.90 -11.56 10.03
C VAL A 85 16.55 -10.19 10.12
N CYS A 86 15.76 -9.12 10.25
CA CYS A 86 16.29 -7.79 10.48
C CYS A 86 17.22 -7.78 11.70
N THR A 87 18.37 -7.14 11.56
CA THR A 87 19.34 -7.00 12.64
C THR A 87 18.68 -6.46 13.91
N SER A 88 18.86 -7.15 15.04
CA SER A 88 18.18 -6.86 16.30
C SER A 88 18.46 -5.46 16.87
N GLY A 89 19.59 -4.85 16.49
CA GLY A 89 19.97 -3.48 16.85
C GLY A 89 19.64 -2.45 15.76
N GLY A 90 18.92 -2.82 14.69
CA GLY A 90 18.52 -1.89 13.63
C GLY A 90 17.52 -0.86 14.15
N ASP A 91 17.60 0.37 13.62
CA ASP A 91 16.81 1.50 14.09
C ASP A 91 15.55 1.70 13.26
N PHE A 92 15.66 1.46 11.94
CA PHE A 92 14.60 1.74 10.99
C PHE A 92 14.32 0.59 10.03
N ILE A 93 13.10 0.53 9.52
CA ILE A 93 12.65 -0.42 8.50
C ILE A 93 12.04 0.34 7.33
N ALA A 94 12.32 -0.14 6.13
CA ALA A 94 11.65 0.24 4.90
C ALA A 94 11.24 -1.01 4.11
N PHE A 95 10.18 -0.88 3.31
CA PHE A 95 9.73 -1.91 2.38
C PHE A 95 9.83 -1.36 0.96
N VAL A 96 10.23 -2.20 0.01
CA VAL A 96 10.26 -1.84 -1.41
C VAL A 96 9.64 -3.00 -2.21
N ASP A 97 8.67 -2.69 -3.04
CA ASP A 97 8.12 -3.68 -3.96
C ASP A 97 9.10 -3.89 -5.13
N SER A 98 9.41 -5.13 -5.45
CA SER A 98 10.53 -5.53 -6.31
C SER A 98 10.38 -5.17 -7.80
N ASP A 99 9.24 -4.62 -8.19
CA ASP A 99 8.97 -4.10 -9.53
C ASP A 99 9.05 -2.57 -9.63
N ASP A 100 9.34 -1.89 -8.51
CA ASP A 100 9.43 -0.44 -8.38
C ASP A 100 10.90 0.03 -8.27
N TRP A 101 11.15 1.33 -8.16
CA TRP A 101 12.49 1.89 -7.93
C TRP A 101 12.44 3.20 -7.16
N LEU A 102 13.60 3.62 -6.64
CA LEU A 102 13.75 4.75 -5.72
C LEU A 102 14.54 5.89 -6.37
N GLU A 103 14.26 7.14 -5.96
CA GLU A 103 15.19 8.25 -6.19
C GLU A 103 16.47 8.04 -5.38
N PRO A 104 17.65 8.50 -5.86
CA PRO A 104 18.94 8.19 -5.24
C PRO A 104 19.10 8.67 -3.80
N ASP A 105 18.40 9.70 -3.38
CA ASP A 105 18.45 10.34 -2.07
C ASP A 105 17.27 10.02 -1.15
N MET A 106 16.45 9.02 -1.51
CA MET A 106 15.24 8.72 -0.75
C MET A 106 15.54 8.42 0.73
N TYR A 107 16.43 7.49 1.02
CA TYR A 107 16.69 7.11 2.41
C TYR A 107 17.41 8.18 3.20
N GLU A 108 18.30 8.95 2.59
CA GLU A 108 18.95 10.09 3.23
C GLU A 108 17.93 11.16 3.60
N THR A 109 17.06 11.54 2.67
CA THR A 109 15.98 12.51 2.91
C THR A 109 15.02 12.04 4.01
N LEU A 110 14.54 10.79 3.94
CA LEU A 110 13.62 10.23 4.94
C LEU A 110 14.27 10.14 6.32
N HIS A 111 15.53 9.70 6.38
CA HIS A 111 16.30 9.62 7.62
C HIS A 111 16.48 10.99 8.27
N ASP A 112 16.96 11.99 7.53
CA ASP A 112 17.21 13.33 8.06
C ASP A 112 15.92 13.97 8.58
N LYS A 113 14.82 13.80 7.86
CA LYS A 113 13.50 14.24 8.29
C LYS A 113 13.04 13.48 9.56
N MET A 114 13.28 12.15 9.63
CA MET A 114 12.97 11.31 10.79
C MET A 114 13.66 11.85 12.06
N ILE A 115 14.95 12.14 11.97
CA ILE A 115 15.75 12.63 13.08
C ILE A 115 15.36 14.07 13.44
N LYS A 116 15.30 14.97 12.45
CA LYS A 116 14.99 16.39 12.64
C LYS A 116 13.64 16.59 13.33
N TYR A 117 12.62 15.87 12.91
CA TYR A 117 11.26 16.02 13.44
C TYR A 117 10.95 15.06 14.61
N LYS A 118 11.90 14.17 14.96
CA LYS A 118 11.69 13.08 15.95
C LYS A 118 10.43 12.28 15.62
N ALA A 119 10.28 11.95 14.34
CA ALA A 119 9.12 11.19 13.86
C ALA A 119 9.32 9.69 14.08
N ASP A 120 8.24 8.94 14.14
CA ASP A 120 8.25 7.48 14.17
C ASP A 120 7.99 6.87 12.80
N ILE A 121 7.33 7.65 11.94
CA ILE A 121 7.09 7.31 10.54
C ILE A 121 7.33 8.55 9.70
N VAL A 122 8.09 8.43 8.61
CA VAL A 122 8.19 9.47 7.57
C VAL A 122 7.68 8.88 6.25
N ASN A 123 6.75 9.59 5.63
CA ASN A 123 6.10 9.20 4.39
C ASN A 123 6.40 10.22 3.30
N CYS A 124 7.01 9.81 2.18
CA CYS A 124 7.20 10.70 1.03
C CYS A 124 6.05 10.61 0.03
N GLY A 125 6.10 11.44 -1.00
CA GLY A 125 5.29 11.27 -2.20
C GLY A 125 5.87 10.21 -3.13
N TYR A 126 5.12 9.89 -4.18
CA TYR A 126 5.55 8.93 -5.19
C TYR A 126 5.10 9.36 -6.59
N TYR A 127 5.75 8.81 -7.61
CA TYR A 127 5.30 8.90 -8.99
C TYR A 127 4.59 7.60 -9.38
N ARG A 128 3.41 7.70 -10.02
CA ARG A 128 2.87 6.58 -10.79
C ARG A 128 3.51 6.59 -12.16
N GLU A 129 4.26 5.54 -12.46
CA GLU A 129 5.02 5.43 -13.69
C GLU A 129 4.26 4.61 -14.72
N TYR A 130 3.90 5.25 -15.81
CA TYR A 130 3.35 4.64 -17.01
C TYR A 130 4.42 4.60 -18.11
N LYS A 131 4.23 3.81 -19.15
CA LYS A 131 5.24 3.63 -20.21
C LYS A 131 5.66 4.95 -20.88
N LYS A 132 4.78 5.93 -21.01
CA LYS A 132 5.03 7.20 -21.72
C LYS A 132 4.90 8.45 -20.86
N TYR A 133 4.38 8.37 -19.66
CA TYR A 133 4.19 9.51 -18.77
C TYR A 133 4.20 9.06 -17.31
N ARG A 134 4.33 10.02 -16.43
CA ARG A 134 4.20 9.78 -14.98
C ARG A 134 3.24 10.78 -14.34
N GLU A 135 2.62 10.36 -13.26
CA GLU A 135 1.73 11.18 -12.43
C GLU A 135 2.38 11.41 -11.06
N LYS A 136 2.48 12.66 -10.66
CA LYS A 136 2.98 13.02 -9.33
C LYS A 136 1.88 12.82 -8.29
N CYS A 137 2.16 12.07 -7.23
CA CYS A 137 1.29 11.78 -6.10
C CYS A 137 1.95 12.25 -4.80
N ALA A 138 1.74 13.52 -4.43
CA ALA A 138 2.31 14.13 -3.23
C ALA A 138 1.35 15.16 -2.63
N ILE A 139 1.56 15.47 -1.34
CA ILE A 139 0.94 16.63 -0.68
C ILE A 139 1.62 17.92 -1.13
N GLY A 140 0.92 19.06 -0.97
CA GLY A 140 1.46 20.37 -1.37
C GLY A 140 2.61 20.87 -0.50
N GLN A 141 2.65 20.49 0.77
CA GLN A 141 3.68 20.88 1.74
C GLN A 141 3.82 19.84 2.86
N ASP A 142 4.99 19.80 3.50
CA ASP A 142 5.27 18.90 4.62
C ASP A 142 4.25 19.10 5.75
N SER A 143 3.78 18.01 6.33
CA SER A 143 2.76 18.03 7.37
C SER A 143 3.06 17.00 8.45
N VAL A 144 2.95 17.42 9.71
CA VAL A 144 3.11 16.56 10.88
C VAL A 144 1.73 16.19 11.43
N TYR A 145 1.54 14.91 11.71
CA TYR A 145 0.33 14.38 12.34
C TYR A 145 0.68 13.63 13.61
N MET A 146 -0.18 13.77 14.63
CA MET A 146 -0.02 13.11 15.91
C MET A 146 -1.12 12.07 16.10
N GLY A 147 -0.75 10.85 16.47
CA GLY A 147 -1.67 9.80 16.91
C GLY A 147 -2.99 9.71 16.13
N ALA A 148 -4.09 10.12 16.76
CA ALA A 148 -5.44 10.02 16.19
C ALA A 148 -5.67 10.78 14.86
N ASP A 149 -4.94 11.87 14.61
CA ASP A 149 -5.12 12.68 13.40
C ASP A 149 -4.71 11.91 12.15
N VAL A 150 -3.76 10.96 12.29
CA VAL A 150 -3.34 10.09 11.19
C VAL A 150 -4.49 9.20 10.73
N VAL A 151 -5.28 8.68 11.68
CA VAL A 151 -6.43 7.83 11.39
C VAL A 151 -7.45 8.59 10.55
N GLU A 152 -7.81 9.82 10.96
CA GLU A 152 -8.73 10.65 10.20
C GLU A 152 -8.20 10.97 8.80
N LYS A 153 -6.92 11.34 8.71
CA LYS A 153 -6.26 11.66 7.43
C LYS A 153 -6.14 10.46 6.50
N SER A 154 -5.96 9.24 7.02
CA SER A 154 -5.90 8.02 6.20
C SER A 154 -7.16 7.77 5.38
N TYR A 155 -8.31 8.28 5.84
CA TYR A 155 -9.58 8.18 5.12
C TYR A 155 -9.87 9.38 4.20
N SER A 156 -9.30 10.53 4.49
CA SER A 156 -9.59 11.79 3.79
C SER A 156 -8.53 12.20 2.78
N SER A 157 -7.29 11.71 2.93
CA SER A 157 -6.17 12.04 2.04
C SER A 157 -5.68 10.81 1.30
N PRO A 158 -5.55 10.85 -0.04
CA PRO A 158 -4.95 9.76 -0.80
C PRO A 158 -3.45 9.59 -0.54
N TYR A 159 -2.82 10.57 0.13
CA TYR A 159 -1.38 10.58 0.40
C TYR A 159 -1.02 9.98 1.77
N VAL A 160 -1.99 9.90 2.69
CA VAL A 160 -1.90 9.08 3.90
C VAL A 160 -2.47 7.71 3.57
N CYS A 161 -1.77 6.95 2.74
CA CYS A 161 -2.30 5.69 2.29
C CYS A 161 -1.71 4.51 3.07
N TYR A 162 -2.37 3.36 2.93
CA TYR A 162 -2.01 2.13 3.65
C TYR A 162 -0.71 1.50 3.14
N ALA A 163 -0.34 1.74 1.87
CA ALA A 163 0.84 1.16 1.25
C ALA A 163 2.11 1.39 2.08
N VAL A 164 2.92 0.35 2.24
CA VAL A 164 4.08 0.39 3.13
C VAL A 164 5.37 0.84 2.46
N TRP A 165 5.42 0.86 1.13
CA TRP A 165 6.64 0.94 0.33
C TRP A 165 7.27 2.34 0.19
N PHE A 166 6.58 3.45 0.44
CA PHE A 166 7.15 4.82 0.34
C PHE A 166 7.32 5.48 1.70
N LYS A 167 7.73 4.67 2.69
CA LYS A 167 7.84 5.10 4.08
C LYS A 167 9.13 4.58 4.73
N LEU A 168 9.60 5.34 5.70
CA LEU A 168 10.60 4.92 6.67
C LEU A 168 9.91 4.79 8.04
N TYR A 169 10.13 3.71 8.73
CA TYR A 169 9.52 3.39 10.01
C TYR A 169 10.56 3.18 11.10
N ARG A 170 10.27 3.57 12.35
CA ARG A 170 11.02 3.02 13.49
C ARG A 170 10.78 1.51 13.57
N LYS A 171 11.85 0.75 13.72
CA LYS A 171 11.77 -0.72 13.78
C LYS A 171 10.84 -1.21 14.90
N ALA A 172 10.86 -0.54 16.08
CA ALA A 172 10.02 -0.89 17.22
C ALA A 172 8.51 -0.95 16.92
N LEU A 173 8.03 -0.27 15.86
CA LEU A 173 6.64 -0.36 15.44
C LEU A 173 6.23 -1.76 14.96
N PHE A 174 7.21 -2.57 14.55
CA PHE A 174 7.01 -3.92 14.00
C PHE A 174 7.41 -5.05 14.97
N ASP A 175 7.81 -4.77 16.21
CA ASP A 175 8.25 -5.81 17.16
C ASP A 175 7.18 -6.89 17.39
N GLU A 176 5.89 -6.48 17.44
CA GLU A 176 4.76 -7.37 17.63
C GLU A 176 3.78 -7.38 16.43
N VAL A 177 4.11 -6.65 15.35
CA VAL A 177 3.23 -6.56 14.17
C VAL A 177 3.74 -7.47 13.08
N ARG A 178 2.84 -8.27 12.51
CA ARG A 178 3.11 -9.12 11.35
C ARG A 178 1.99 -8.97 10.33
N PHE A 179 2.36 -9.06 9.06
CA PHE A 179 1.41 -9.07 7.95
C PHE A 179 0.57 -10.36 7.98
N PRO A 180 -0.76 -10.29 7.79
CA PRO A 180 -1.61 -11.47 7.80
C PRO A 180 -1.36 -12.34 6.56
N VAL A 181 -0.83 -13.55 6.77
CA VAL A 181 -0.53 -14.50 5.70
C VAL A 181 -1.80 -14.98 5.01
N GLY A 182 -1.76 -15.11 3.69
CA GLY A 182 -2.90 -15.59 2.88
C GLY A 182 -3.99 -14.56 2.61
N LYS A 183 -3.83 -13.32 3.08
CA LYS A 183 -4.77 -12.20 2.86
C LYS A 183 -4.25 -11.24 1.81
N ASN A 184 -5.18 -10.70 1.01
CA ASN A 184 -4.94 -9.52 0.19
C ASN A 184 -5.14 -8.24 1.03
N TYR A 185 -4.54 -7.12 0.58
CA TYR A 185 -4.59 -5.82 1.30
C TYR A 185 -3.98 -5.90 2.70
N GLU A 186 -2.90 -6.64 2.82
CA GLU A 186 -2.17 -6.91 4.05
C GLU A 186 -1.63 -5.62 4.72
N ASP A 187 -1.26 -4.65 3.90
CA ASP A 187 -0.83 -3.32 4.31
C ASP A 187 -1.96 -2.54 5.00
N MET A 188 -3.17 -2.61 4.45
CA MET A 188 -4.36 -2.05 5.07
C MET A 188 -4.69 -2.76 6.38
N ALA A 189 -4.53 -4.07 6.45
CA ALA A 189 -4.85 -4.86 7.63
C ALA A 189 -3.98 -4.49 8.84
N ILE A 190 -2.67 -4.20 8.64
CA ILE A 190 -1.76 -3.83 9.73
C ILE A 190 -1.76 -2.34 10.07
N PHE A 191 -2.44 -1.51 9.28
CA PHE A 191 -2.35 -0.06 9.37
C PHE A 191 -2.53 0.46 10.80
N PHE A 192 -3.61 0.09 11.48
CA PHE A 192 -3.86 0.57 12.85
C PHE A 192 -2.84 0.04 13.84
N SER A 193 -2.43 -1.23 13.71
CA SER A 193 -1.45 -1.83 14.61
C SER A 193 -0.09 -1.12 14.58
N VAL A 194 0.29 -0.57 13.41
CA VAL A 194 1.52 0.21 13.24
C VAL A 194 1.32 1.67 13.65
N PHE A 195 0.29 2.32 13.11
CA PHE A 195 0.12 3.77 13.28
C PHE A 195 -0.34 4.18 14.68
N GLU A 196 -0.99 3.29 15.45
CA GLU A 196 -1.34 3.57 16.83
C GLU A 196 -0.13 3.60 17.78
N LYS A 197 0.91 2.84 17.46
CA LYS A 197 2.16 2.85 18.22
C LYS A 197 3.02 4.09 17.87
N ALA A 198 2.76 4.74 16.76
CA ALA A 198 3.47 5.94 16.32
C ALA A 198 2.92 7.19 17.04
N GLU A 199 3.78 7.89 17.76
CA GLU A 199 3.42 9.18 18.37
C GLU A 199 3.36 10.28 17.29
N LYS A 200 4.31 10.26 16.36
CA LYS A 200 4.46 11.30 15.33
C LYS A 200 4.68 10.71 13.94
N VAL A 201 3.86 11.15 13.00
CA VAL A 201 3.97 10.82 11.57
C VAL A 201 4.21 12.08 10.77
N LEU A 202 5.30 12.12 10.00
CA LEU A 202 5.62 13.20 9.08
C LEU A 202 5.30 12.75 7.65
N ILE A 203 4.60 13.57 6.90
CA ILE A 203 4.38 13.40 5.47
C ILE A 203 5.10 14.54 4.76
N ILE A 204 6.02 14.20 3.87
CA ILE A 204 6.79 15.17 3.09
C ILE A 204 6.25 15.30 1.67
N SER A 205 6.51 16.45 1.06
CA SER A 205 6.02 16.81 -0.28
C SER A 205 6.90 16.30 -1.41
N GLU A 206 8.13 15.85 -1.11
CA GLU A 206 9.06 15.27 -2.06
C GLU A 206 8.57 13.91 -2.54
N CYS A 207 8.60 13.68 -3.87
CA CYS A 207 8.34 12.38 -4.47
C CYS A 207 9.65 11.64 -4.67
N LEU A 208 9.85 10.56 -3.91
CA LEU A 208 11.11 9.82 -3.86
C LEU A 208 10.96 8.34 -4.22
N TYR A 209 9.77 7.90 -4.54
CA TYR A 209 9.44 6.53 -4.91
C TYR A 209 8.75 6.48 -6.27
N HIS A 210 9.07 5.48 -7.10
CA HIS A 210 8.49 5.27 -8.42
C HIS A 210 7.67 3.99 -8.44
N TYR A 211 6.36 4.14 -8.46
CA TYR A 211 5.39 3.04 -8.50
C TYR A 211 5.06 2.67 -9.94
N ARG A 212 5.57 1.55 -10.41
CA ARG A 212 5.37 1.05 -11.77
C ARG A 212 3.95 0.57 -12.00
N GLN A 213 3.32 1.07 -13.05
CA GLN A 213 2.00 0.63 -13.47
C GLN A 213 2.10 -0.49 -14.51
N ARG A 214 1.80 -1.74 -14.11
CA ARG A 214 1.88 -2.94 -14.96
C ARG A 214 0.51 -3.47 -15.34
N LYS A 215 0.42 -4.15 -16.50
CA LYS A 215 -0.80 -4.89 -16.90
C LYS A 215 -1.02 -6.16 -16.08
N SER A 216 0.03 -6.74 -15.54
CA SER A 216 0.07 -8.06 -14.88
C SER A 216 0.32 -7.99 -13.38
N GLY A 217 0.02 -6.87 -12.71
CA GLY A 217 0.16 -6.75 -11.25
C GLY A 217 -1.05 -7.31 -10.49
N ILE A 218 -0.90 -7.56 -9.18
CA ILE A 218 -1.97 -8.03 -8.28
C ILE A 218 -3.25 -7.17 -8.43
N MET A 219 -3.09 -5.84 -8.59
CA MET A 219 -4.20 -4.91 -8.77
C MET A 219 -4.85 -4.97 -10.16
N ALA A 220 -4.20 -5.59 -11.15
CA ALA A 220 -4.71 -5.74 -12.52
C ALA A 220 -5.46 -7.06 -12.75
N GLU A 221 -5.45 -7.97 -11.79
CA GLU A 221 -6.11 -9.27 -11.90
C GLU A 221 -7.63 -9.14 -12.05
N LYS A 222 -8.19 -10.12 -12.80
CA LYS A 222 -9.65 -10.31 -12.83
C LYS A 222 -10.15 -10.61 -11.43
N PHE A 223 -11.44 -10.32 -11.18
CA PHE A 223 -12.06 -10.61 -9.89
C PHE A 223 -11.76 -12.06 -9.44
N ASN A 224 -11.27 -12.18 -8.22
CA ASN A 224 -11.13 -13.44 -7.48
C ASN A 224 -11.61 -13.22 -6.02
N GLU A 225 -11.93 -14.31 -5.33
CA GLU A 225 -12.55 -14.24 -3.98
C GLU A 225 -11.63 -13.62 -2.92
N LYS A 226 -10.29 -13.70 -3.08
CA LYS A 226 -9.35 -13.05 -2.16
C LYS A 226 -9.50 -11.53 -2.13
N GLN A 227 -10.04 -10.93 -3.20
CA GLN A 227 -10.32 -9.49 -3.22
C GLN A 227 -11.42 -9.09 -2.21
N LEU A 228 -12.23 -10.03 -1.72
CA LEU A 228 -13.22 -9.79 -0.66
C LEU A 228 -12.59 -9.43 0.68
N ASP A 229 -11.31 -9.75 0.90
CA ASP A 229 -10.59 -9.40 2.13
C ASP A 229 -10.69 -7.89 2.43
N ILE A 230 -10.74 -7.03 1.40
CA ILE A 230 -10.91 -5.58 1.61
C ILE A 230 -12.22 -5.24 2.36
N ILE A 231 -13.30 -5.99 2.12
CA ILE A 231 -14.59 -5.77 2.79
C ILE A 231 -14.52 -6.17 4.25
N TYR A 232 -13.85 -7.30 4.53
CA TYR A 232 -13.63 -7.78 5.90
C TYR A 232 -12.75 -6.80 6.68
N ILE A 233 -11.63 -6.37 6.11
CA ILE A 233 -10.73 -5.38 6.71
C ILE A 233 -11.46 -4.05 6.95
N CYS A 234 -12.24 -3.55 5.99
CA CYS A 234 -13.04 -2.35 6.18
C CYS A 234 -14.11 -2.49 7.29
N ARG A 235 -14.65 -3.69 7.52
CA ARG A 235 -15.59 -3.97 8.62
C ARG A 235 -14.85 -3.92 9.97
N GLU A 236 -13.70 -4.53 10.07
CA GLU A 236 -12.85 -4.48 11.27
C GLU A 236 -12.43 -3.05 11.58
N HIS A 237 -11.97 -2.31 10.55
CA HIS A 237 -11.64 -0.89 10.67
C HIS A 237 -12.82 -0.04 11.13
N LEU A 238 -14.02 -0.28 10.60
CA LEU A 238 -15.22 0.45 11.00
C LEU A 238 -15.56 0.22 12.47
N ASN A 239 -15.47 -1.03 12.93
CA ASN A 239 -15.69 -1.40 14.34
C ASN A 239 -14.65 -0.77 15.25
N TYR A 240 -13.39 -0.80 14.84
CA TYR A 240 -12.29 -0.22 15.57
C TYR A 240 -12.41 1.31 15.70
N VAL A 241 -12.61 1.99 14.56
CA VAL A 241 -12.78 3.45 14.50
C VAL A 241 -14.02 3.88 15.29
N GLY A 242 -15.12 3.14 15.20
CA GLY A 242 -16.35 3.44 15.96
C GLY A 242 -16.16 3.42 17.46
N LYS A 243 -15.26 2.56 17.97
CA LYS A 243 -14.93 2.48 19.40
C LYS A 243 -13.93 3.55 19.85
N LYS A 244 -12.89 3.78 19.06
CA LYS A 244 -11.73 4.57 19.49
C LYS A 244 -11.68 5.98 18.91
N TYR A 245 -12.22 6.17 17.71
CA TYR A 245 -12.18 7.43 16.96
C TYR A 245 -13.57 7.81 16.40
N PRO A 246 -14.59 8.02 17.24
CA PRO A 246 -15.98 8.21 16.79
C PRO A 246 -16.17 9.38 15.84
N LYS A 247 -15.32 10.41 15.89
CA LYS A 247 -15.33 11.54 14.93
C LYS A 247 -14.98 11.12 13.51
N SER A 248 -14.20 10.05 13.33
CA SER A 248 -13.79 9.52 12.03
C SER A 248 -14.73 8.41 11.50
N LEU A 249 -15.82 8.12 12.21
CA LEU A 249 -16.71 7.00 11.88
C LEU A 249 -17.36 7.17 10.49
N ASP A 250 -17.77 8.38 10.13
CA ASP A 250 -18.46 8.62 8.86
C ASP A 250 -17.51 8.52 7.66
N VAL A 251 -16.25 8.93 7.80
CA VAL A 251 -15.24 8.71 6.75
C VAL A 251 -14.88 7.22 6.62
N ALA A 252 -14.85 6.47 7.72
CA ALA A 252 -14.68 5.01 7.70
C ALA A 252 -15.87 4.31 7.01
N LYS A 253 -17.12 4.74 7.25
CA LYS A 253 -18.31 4.28 6.52
C LYS A 253 -18.19 4.55 5.02
N LYS A 254 -17.75 5.76 4.63
CA LYS A 254 -17.49 6.08 3.21
C LYS A 254 -16.50 5.11 2.60
N LYS A 255 -15.39 4.81 3.28
CA LYS A 255 -14.37 3.86 2.80
C LYS A 255 -14.96 2.48 2.55
N LYS A 256 -15.75 1.95 3.51
CA LYS A 256 -16.43 0.65 3.36
C LYS A 256 -17.37 0.64 2.14
N ILE A 257 -18.20 1.67 1.95
CA ILE A 257 -19.11 1.78 0.80
C ILE A 257 -18.30 1.83 -0.52
N SER A 258 -17.19 2.57 -0.54
CA SER A 258 -16.31 2.65 -1.71
C SER A 258 -15.67 1.30 -2.03
N SER A 259 -15.30 0.51 -1.02
CA SER A 259 -14.75 -0.83 -1.19
C SER A 259 -15.80 -1.82 -1.68
N GLU A 260 -17.03 -1.75 -1.19
CA GLU A 260 -18.17 -2.55 -1.68
C GLU A 260 -18.44 -2.26 -3.17
N LYS A 261 -18.45 -0.98 -3.56
CA LYS A 261 -18.57 -0.56 -4.96
C LYS A 261 -17.38 -1.04 -5.80
N TYR A 262 -16.16 -0.99 -5.27
CA TYR A 262 -14.96 -1.46 -5.97
C TYR A 262 -15.07 -2.95 -6.31
N ILE A 263 -15.44 -3.80 -5.36
CA ILE A 263 -15.64 -5.24 -5.57
C ILE A 263 -16.79 -5.49 -6.57
N LEU A 264 -17.91 -4.79 -6.42
CA LEU A 264 -19.02 -4.89 -7.37
C LEU A 264 -18.54 -4.58 -8.80
N ASN A 265 -17.73 -3.55 -8.99
CA ASN A 265 -17.17 -3.20 -10.29
C ASN A 265 -16.27 -4.32 -10.83
N ALA A 266 -15.40 -4.89 -10.00
CA ALA A 266 -14.52 -5.98 -10.39
C ALA A 266 -15.32 -7.20 -10.88
N ILE A 267 -16.39 -7.58 -10.18
CA ILE A 267 -17.30 -8.67 -10.57
C ILE A 267 -17.98 -8.35 -11.93
N LEU A 268 -18.56 -7.15 -12.07
CA LEU A 268 -19.28 -6.75 -13.29
C LEU A 268 -18.35 -6.68 -14.52
N ILE A 269 -17.11 -6.24 -14.32
CA ILE A 269 -16.09 -6.12 -15.37
C ILE A 269 -15.54 -7.49 -15.77
N SER A 270 -15.31 -8.39 -14.81
CA SER A 270 -14.79 -9.73 -15.09
C SER A 270 -15.81 -10.61 -15.82
N GLY A 271 -17.10 -10.27 -15.77
CA GLY A 271 -18.18 -11.12 -16.27
C GLY A 271 -18.41 -12.36 -15.41
N SER A 272 -17.91 -12.38 -14.18
CA SER A 272 -18.10 -13.47 -13.22
C SER A 272 -19.59 -13.67 -12.91
N ASN A 273 -20.01 -14.93 -12.80
CA ASN A 273 -21.43 -15.30 -12.59
C ASN A 273 -21.84 -15.30 -11.09
N ASN A 274 -21.29 -14.38 -10.28
CA ASN A 274 -21.54 -14.27 -8.85
C ASN A 274 -22.78 -13.40 -8.54
N SER A 275 -23.95 -13.83 -9.05
CA SER A 275 -25.22 -13.09 -8.87
C SER A 275 -25.61 -12.88 -7.40
N HIS A 276 -25.32 -13.85 -6.53
CA HIS A 276 -25.57 -13.74 -5.09
C HIS A 276 -24.77 -12.61 -4.46
N LEU A 277 -23.45 -12.59 -4.69
CA LEU A 277 -22.55 -11.57 -4.15
C LEU A 277 -22.88 -10.17 -4.70
N VAL A 278 -23.25 -10.06 -5.98
CA VAL A 278 -23.74 -8.81 -6.58
C VAL A 278 -24.99 -8.30 -5.85
N THR A 279 -25.93 -9.21 -5.53
CA THR A 279 -27.15 -8.84 -4.82
C THR A 279 -26.85 -8.41 -3.39
N GLU A 280 -25.99 -9.14 -2.68
CA GLU A 280 -25.55 -8.82 -1.32
C GLU A 280 -24.90 -7.43 -1.26
N LEU A 281 -23.91 -7.16 -2.10
CA LEU A 281 -23.20 -5.86 -2.13
C LEU A 281 -24.16 -4.71 -2.45
N ARG A 282 -25.11 -4.92 -3.36
CA ARG A 282 -26.12 -3.91 -3.67
C ARG A 282 -27.06 -3.65 -2.48
N CYS A 283 -27.46 -4.68 -1.75
CA CYS A 283 -28.27 -4.54 -0.54
C CYS A 283 -27.50 -3.77 0.54
N GLU A 284 -26.22 -4.11 0.77
CA GLU A 284 -25.35 -3.41 1.71
C GLU A 284 -25.24 -1.92 1.40
N ILE A 285 -25.08 -1.53 0.13
CA ILE A 285 -25.04 -0.13 -0.30
C ILE A 285 -26.43 0.53 -0.14
N ARG A 286 -27.50 -0.20 -0.48
CA ARG A 286 -28.88 0.31 -0.43
C ARG A 286 -29.32 0.68 0.99
N ILE A 287 -28.98 -0.13 1.98
CA ILE A 287 -29.27 0.14 3.40
C ILE A 287 -28.62 1.47 3.84
N LYS A 288 -27.50 1.85 3.23
CA LYS A 288 -26.74 3.07 3.56
C LYS A 288 -27.14 4.29 2.72
N LEU A 289 -28.16 4.19 1.85
CA LEU A 289 -28.54 5.30 0.93
C LEU A 289 -28.86 6.60 1.67
N LYS A 290 -29.57 6.53 2.82
CA LYS A 290 -29.85 7.73 3.62
C LYS A 290 -28.57 8.44 4.04
N PHE A 291 -27.58 7.70 4.55
CA PHE A 291 -26.27 8.24 4.90
C PHE A 291 -25.57 8.84 3.67
N ILE A 292 -25.52 8.11 2.55
CA ILE A 292 -24.88 8.55 1.31
C ILE A 292 -25.46 9.87 0.82
N LEU A 293 -26.77 10.02 0.82
CA LEU A 293 -27.45 11.20 0.29
C LEU A 293 -27.35 12.42 1.21
N CYS A 294 -27.40 12.21 2.54
CA CYS A 294 -27.41 13.29 3.53
C CYS A 294 -26.02 13.79 3.93
N THR A 295 -24.94 13.07 3.63
CA THR A 295 -23.58 13.52 3.97
C THR A 295 -22.91 14.30 2.84
N ASP A 296 -22.02 15.24 3.18
CA ASP A 296 -21.17 15.96 2.22
C ASP A 296 -19.90 15.17 1.83
N LEU A 297 -19.69 14.00 2.43
CA LEU A 297 -18.54 13.15 2.13
C LEU A 297 -18.56 12.63 0.68
N PHE A 298 -19.72 12.45 0.08
CA PHE A 298 -19.88 12.01 -1.31
C PHE A 298 -20.23 13.19 -2.20
N GLY A 299 -19.47 13.38 -3.29
CA GLY A 299 -19.81 14.36 -4.31
C GLY A 299 -21.08 13.96 -5.08
N LEU A 300 -21.70 14.93 -5.77
CA LEU A 300 -22.95 14.70 -6.52
C LEU A 300 -22.84 13.52 -7.50
N TYR A 301 -21.73 13.44 -8.24
CA TYR A 301 -21.50 12.35 -9.17
C TYR A 301 -21.44 10.98 -8.46
N GLU A 302 -20.76 10.90 -7.31
CA GLU A 302 -20.70 9.66 -6.52
C GLU A 302 -22.07 9.24 -6.01
N LYS A 303 -22.90 10.19 -5.54
CA LYS A 303 -24.27 9.96 -5.09
C LYS A 303 -25.12 9.40 -6.23
N ILE A 304 -25.07 10.00 -7.43
CA ILE A 304 -25.78 9.52 -8.61
C ILE A 304 -25.35 8.09 -8.97
N ILE A 305 -24.06 7.81 -8.99
CA ILE A 305 -23.52 6.48 -9.29
C ILE A 305 -24.01 5.44 -8.28
N LEU A 306 -23.98 5.74 -6.97
CA LEU A 306 -24.44 4.83 -5.93
C LEU A 306 -25.97 4.60 -5.98
N LEU A 307 -26.76 5.61 -6.36
CA LEU A 307 -28.18 5.45 -6.65
C LEU A 307 -28.41 4.50 -7.83
N LEU A 308 -27.65 4.64 -8.92
CA LEU A 308 -27.74 3.74 -10.08
C LEU A 308 -27.35 2.31 -9.74
N VAL A 309 -26.30 2.12 -8.93
CA VAL A 309 -25.90 0.79 -8.42
C VAL A 309 -27.07 0.08 -7.74
N THR A 310 -27.83 0.79 -6.93
CA THR A 310 -28.91 0.21 -6.14
C THR A 310 -30.24 0.08 -6.89
N SER A 311 -30.53 0.98 -7.82
CA SER A 311 -31.81 1.04 -8.54
C SER A 311 -31.79 0.34 -9.90
N ASN A 312 -30.77 0.59 -10.73
CA ASN A 312 -30.69 0.08 -12.10
C ASN A 312 -29.31 -0.45 -12.45
N LEU A 313 -29.06 -1.71 -12.09
CA LEU A 313 -27.77 -2.37 -12.30
C LEU A 313 -27.39 -2.49 -13.78
N TRP A 314 -28.36 -2.70 -14.67
CA TRP A 314 -28.11 -2.80 -16.11
C TRP A 314 -27.55 -1.49 -16.68
N LEU A 315 -28.18 -0.37 -16.36
CA LEU A 315 -27.72 0.95 -16.77
C LEU A 315 -26.35 1.27 -16.18
N TYR A 316 -26.15 0.96 -14.88
CA TYR A 316 -24.88 1.12 -14.22
C TYR A 316 -23.75 0.34 -14.93
N ARG A 317 -23.97 -0.95 -15.21
CA ARG A 317 -23.02 -1.80 -15.93
C ARG A 317 -22.67 -1.23 -17.31
N LYS A 318 -23.66 -0.73 -18.05
CA LYS A 318 -23.44 -0.10 -19.37
C LYS A 318 -22.51 1.12 -19.25
N LEU A 319 -22.78 2.02 -18.31
CA LEU A 319 -21.94 3.19 -18.05
C LEU A 319 -20.52 2.81 -17.62
N LEU A 320 -20.38 1.81 -16.74
CA LEU A 320 -19.09 1.30 -16.27
C LEU A 320 -18.24 0.78 -17.45
N MET A 321 -18.84 0.02 -18.35
CA MET A 321 -18.15 -0.51 -19.54
C MET A 321 -17.78 0.57 -20.56
N MET A 322 -18.62 1.60 -20.72
CA MET A 322 -18.29 2.75 -21.56
C MET A 322 -17.09 3.54 -21.00
N LYS A 323 -17.09 3.82 -19.70
CA LYS A 323 -15.96 4.50 -19.03
C LYS A 323 -14.65 3.72 -19.19
N ARG A 324 -14.68 2.39 -19.04
CA ARG A 324 -13.50 1.55 -19.23
C ARG A 324 -12.90 1.65 -20.63
N LYS A 325 -13.74 1.76 -21.67
CA LYS A 325 -13.28 1.89 -23.06
C LYS A 325 -12.66 3.26 -23.34
N SER A 326 -13.07 4.31 -22.64
CA SER A 326 -12.56 5.67 -22.84
C SER A 326 -11.22 5.95 -22.15
N VAL A 327 -10.85 5.16 -21.17
CA VAL A 327 -9.59 5.33 -20.41
C VAL A 327 -8.56 4.36 -20.99
N LYS A 328 -7.59 4.89 -21.74
CA LYS A 328 -6.41 4.12 -22.21
C LYS A 328 -5.22 4.49 -21.33
N PHE A 329 -4.88 3.62 -20.40
CA PHE A 329 -3.62 3.72 -19.66
C PHE A 329 -2.50 3.05 -20.46
N ASP A 330 -1.35 3.68 -20.51
CA ASP A 330 -0.14 3.16 -21.19
C ASP A 330 0.72 2.41 -20.17
N PHE A 331 0.27 1.20 -19.79
CA PHE A 331 0.94 0.36 -18.80
C PHE A 331 2.24 -0.25 -19.36
N PHE A 332 3.17 -0.58 -18.46
CA PHE A 332 4.29 -1.48 -18.76
C PHE A 332 3.77 -2.91 -19.03
N GLU A 333 4.48 -3.66 -19.87
CA GLU A 333 4.13 -5.05 -20.24
C GLU A 333 4.57 -6.03 -19.16
#